data_21821e942d3a7802eed65a7d4f5fdb99
#
_entry.id   21821e942d3a7802eed65a7d4f5fdb99
#
_cell.length_a   1.000
_cell.length_b   1.000
_cell.length_c   1.000
_cell.angle_alpha   90.00
_cell.angle_beta   90.00
_cell.angle_gamma   90.00
#
_symmetry.space_group_name_H-M   'P 1'
#
loop_
_entity.id
_entity.type
_entity.pdbx_description
1 polymer ?
#
loop_
_entity_poly.entity_id
_entity_poly.type
_entity_poly.pdbx_seq_one_letter_code
_entity_poly.pdbx_strand_id
1 'polypeptide(L)'
;MSCIRLISVKYSERLGEPKEWTIDLPLAQVNLLVGKNATGKSRTLNVIAGLSKLLTSSPRFMVSHGSYEVLFDDSGVKLSYIVRIEGGRVADEQYFIGEKRVVYRGLDVKGEIEMHLTGQEPQMVPFSPPENELAVVIRRDSIQHPYLERLHEWAQATRHYTFGTSLGRDSLAMIIKDGPDADDKDINQVVGIFRKAQREFKNDFIKVVKQDMAKMRYEIDSIELVSPENIKIQPTNNSAELSCIGIKEEGLNRIIDQTEMSQGMFRALSILIQVNYSQMAKRASCILIDDIGEGLDFERSTQLIEILRQKAADSSFQLIMTTNDKFVMNNVPLSEWLVLQRQGGKVSVRNYENSKQLFDDFRFTGLSNFSFLEMDFLNDNKPIETGV
;
A
#
# COMPACT_ATOMS: atom_id res chain seq x y z
N MET A 1 -15.70 -11.13 -5.11
CA MET A 1 -15.25 -10.21 -6.18
C MET A 1 -13.81 -10.58 -6.48
N SER A 2 -13.44 -10.72 -7.76
CA SER A 2 -12.04 -10.91 -8.13
C SER A 2 -11.26 -9.64 -7.77
N CYS A 3 -10.07 -9.80 -7.20
CA CYS A 3 -9.24 -8.66 -6.84
C CYS A 3 -8.41 -8.25 -8.06
N ILE A 4 -8.50 -7.01 -8.46
CA ILE A 4 -7.59 -6.40 -9.42
C ILE A 4 -6.20 -6.27 -8.77
N ARG A 5 -5.16 -6.74 -9.47
CA ARG A 5 -3.78 -6.74 -9.00
C ARG A 5 -2.90 -5.85 -9.87
N LEU A 6 -2.08 -5.02 -9.26
CA LEU A 6 -1.08 -4.21 -9.93
C LEU A 6 0.11 -5.09 -10.35
N ILE A 7 0.42 -5.15 -11.64
CA ILE A 7 1.48 -5.99 -12.22
C ILE A 7 2.79 -5.22 -12.40
N SER A 8 2.68 -3.97 -12.86
CA SER A 8 3.85 -3.13 -13.02
C SER A 8 3.49 -1.65 -12.93
N VAL A 9 4.47 -0.85 -12.54
CA VAL A 9 4.41 0.61 -12.53
C VAL A 9 5.68 1.14 -13.17
N LYS A 10 5.56 1.82 -14.31
CA LYS A 10 6.58 2.72 -14.79
C LYS A 10 6.20 4.13 -14.41
N TYR A 11 7.11 4.80 -13.75
CA TYR A 11 6.92 6.18 -13.34
C TYR A 11 8.12 7.03 -13.72
N SER A 12 7.83 8.22 -14.20
CA SER A 12 8.85 9.24 -14.44
C SER A 12 8.36 10.60 -14.00
N GLU A 13 9.23 11.41 -13.44
CA GLU A 13 8.98 12.82 -13.18
C GLU A 13 10.17 13.65 -13.61
N ARG A 14 9.91 14.86 -14.14
CA ARG A 14 10.92 15.86 -14.51
C ARG A 14 12.02 15.30 -15.41
N LEU A 15 11.65 14.52 -16.42
CA LEU A 15 12.61 13.95 -17.38
C LEU A 15 13.49 15.03 -18.00
N GLY A 16 14.83 14.81 -17.98
CA GLY A 16 15.83 15.73 -18.47
C GLY A 16 16.14 16.92 -17.55
N GLU A 17 15.53 17.02 -16.36
CA GLU A 17 15.81 18.03 -15.37
C GLU A 17 16.77 17.50 -14.26
N PRO A 18 17.45 18.38 -13.50
CA PRO A 18 18.32 17.96 -12.39
C PRO A 18 17.62 17.18 -11.29
N LYS A 19 16.31 17.26 -11.20
CA LYS A 19 15.47 16.54 -10.22
C LYS A 19 14.73 15.35 -10.85
N GLU A 20 15.17 14.88 -12.00
CA GLU A 20 14.63 13.67 -12.64
C GLU A 20 14.58 12.49 -11.68
N TRP A 21 13.48 11.75 -11.74
CA TRP A 21 13.37 10.45 -11.05
C TRP A 21 12.52 9.48 -11.87
N THR A 22 13.07 8.29 -12.10
CA THR A 22 12.43 7.27 -12.93
C THR A 22 12.55 5.90 -12.29
N ILE A 23 11.51 5.08 -12.43
CA ILE A 23 11.51 3.67 -12.02
C ILE A 23 10.63 2.84 -12.97
N ASP A 24 11.06 1.61 -13.22
CA ASP A 24 10.25 0.54 -13.82
C ASP A 24 10.17 -0.61 -12.82
N LEU A 25 9.01 -0.78 -12.20
CA LEU A 25 8.78 -1.65 -11.05
C LEU A 25 7.85 -2.81 -11.45
N PRO A 26 8.37 -4.02 -11.66
CA PRO A 26 7.55 -5.23 -11.77
C PRO A 26 7.06 -5.65 -10.38
N LEU A 27 5.84 -6.19 -10.29
CA LEU A 27 5.21 -6.55 -9.02
C LEU A 27 4.57 -7.94 -9.07
N ALA A 28 4.80 -8.72 -8.00
CA ALA A 28 4.17 -10.00 -7.70
C ALA A 28 3.07 -9.84 -6.62
N GLN A 29 2.54 -10.96 -6.10
CA GLN A 29 1.56 -10.95 -5.02
C GLN A 29 2.14 -10.41 -3.70
N VAL A 30 3.37 -10.81 -3.37
CA VAL A 30 4.14 -10.33 -2.23
C VAL A 30 5.45 -9.76 -2.72
N ASN A 31 5.83 -8.58 -2.26
CA ASN A 31 7.02 -7.88 -2.69
C ASN A 31 7.72 -7.25 -1.48
N LEU A 32 9.02 -7.50 -1.33
CA LEU A 32 9.89 -6.82 -0.38
C LEU A 32 10.90 -5.95 -1.13
N LEU A 33 10.74 -4.63 -1.06
CA LEU A 33 11.67 -3.67 -1.62
C LEU A 33 12.85 -3.51 -0.67
N VAL A 34 14.02 -3.88 -1.14
CA VAL A 34 15.28 -3.79 -0.41
C VAL A 34 16.30 -2.96 -1.19
N GLY A 35 17.30 -2.46 -0.50
CA GLY A 35 18.36 -1.66 -1.11
C GLY A 35 19.08 -0.80 -0.07
N LYS A 36 20.24 -0.27 -0.42
CA LYS A 36 20.98 0.67 0.44
C LYS A 36 20.14 1.90 0.77
N ASN A 37 20.50 2.64 1.81
CA ASN A 37 19.81 3.87 2.14
C ASN A 37 19.82 4.85 0.93
N ALA A 38 18.76 5.64 0.82
CA ALA A 38 18.55 6.61 -0.25
C ALA A 38 18.40 6.01 -1.68
N THR A 39 18.17 4.70 -1.83
CA THR A 39 17.85 4.10 -3.15
C THR A 39 16.45 4.41 -3.64
N GLY A 40 15.56 4.92 -2.77
CA GLY A 40 14.20 5.33 -3.14
C GLY A 40 13.11 4.35 -2.73
N LYS A 41 13.35 3.45 -1.76
CA LYS A 41 12.35 2.48 -1.25
C LYS A 41 11.02 3.16 -0.89
N SER A 42 11.02 4.07 0.08
CA SER A 42 9.82 4.81 0.50
C SER A 42 9.23 5.67 -0.63
N ARG A 43 10.07 6.25 -1.49
CA ARG A 43 9.61 7.01 -2.67
C ARG A 43 8.85 6.11 -3.64
N THR A 44 9.30 4.87 -3.83
CA THR A 44 8.61 3.89 -4.68
C THR A 44 7.21 3.56 -4.12
N LEU A 45 7.07 3.34 -2.81
CA LEU A 45 5.74 3.18 -2.21
C LEU A 45 4.87 4.43 -2.37
N ASN A 46 5.46 5.62 -2.21
CA ASN A 46 4.76 6.88 -2.41
C ASN A 46 4.28 7.09 -3.85
N VAL A 47 4.98 6.54 -4.85
CA VAL A 47 4.51 6.54 -6.25
C VAL A 47 3.23 5.73 -6.40
N ILE A 48 3.17 4.52 -5.82
CA ILE A 48 1.97 3.68 -5.88
C ILE A 48 0.81 4.32 -5.08
N ALA A 49 1.09 4.82 -3.87
CA ALA A 49 0.11 5.55 -3.07
C ALA A 49 -0.39 6.83 -3.77
N GLY A 50 0.51 7.54 -4.47
CA GLY A 50 0.19 8.69 -5.30
C GLY A 50 -0.76 8.34 -6.44
N LEU A 51 -0.52 7.24 -7.14
CA LEU A 51 -1.44 6.73 -8.16
C LEU A 51 -2.84 6.46 -7.58
N SER A 52 -2.92 5.81 -6.41
CA SER A 52 -4.23 5.54 -5.79
C SER A 52 -4.98 6.83 -5.41
N LYS A 53 -4.25 7.85 -4.97
CA LYS A 53 -4.83 9.18 -4.70
C LYS A 53 -5.31 9.85 -6.00
N LEU A 54 -4.53 9.81 -7.07
CA LEU A 54 -4.91 10.36 -8.38
C LEU A 54 -6.20 9.73 -8.91
N LEU A 55 -6.37 8.42 -8.75
CA LEU A 55 -7.53 7.68 -9.25
C LEU A 55 -8.77 7.80 -8.35
N THR A 56 -8.67 8.38 -7.15
CA THR A 56 -9.80 8.52 -6.21
C THR A 56 -10.23 9.95 -5.94
N SER A 57 -9.35 10.91 -6.16
CA SER A 57 -9.59 12.32 -5.84
C SER A 57 -9.79 13.13 -7.10
N SER A 58 -10.90 13.83 -7.20
CA SER A 58 -11.03 14.96 -8.11
C SER A 58 -10.43 16.19 -7.42
N PRO A 59 -9.87 17.12 -8.09
CA PRO A 59 -8.50 17.23 -8.52
C PRO A 59 -7.85 18.52 -8.06
N ARG A 60 -6.74 18.49 -7.60
CA ARG A 60 -5.69 19.47 -7.90
C ARG A 60 -4.42 18.65 -7.88
N PHE A 61 -3.85 18.40 -9.07
CA PHE A 61 -2.61 17.64 -9.14
C PHE A 61 -1.58 18.24 -8.20
N MET A 62 -1.16 17.46 -7.21
CA MET A 62 -0.03 17.83 -6.35
C MET A 62 1.30 17.74 -7.12
N VAL A 63 1.27 17.14 -8.33
CA VAL A 63 2.42 16.93 -9.21
C VAL A 63 2.27 17.81 -10.45
N SER A 64 3.24 18.69 -10.68
CA SER A 64 3.24 19.56 -11.88
C SER A 64 3.71 18.81 -13.14
N HIS A 65 4.59 17.82 -13.00
CA HIS A 65 5.14 17.04 -14.11
C HIS A 65 5.33 15.60 -13.65
N GLY A 66 4.75 14.65 -14.37
CA GLY A 66 4.91 13.23 -14.08
C GLY A 66 4.16 12.35 -15.07
N SER A 67 4.63 11.13 -15.24
CA SER A 67 4.02 10.14 -16.11
C SER A 67 3.91 8.81 -15.38
N TYR A 68 2.75 8.16 -15.50
CA TYR A 68 2.52 6.78 -15.10
C TYR A 68 2.15 5.94 -16.31
N GLU A 69 2.78 4.77 -16.44
CA GLU A 69 2.32 3.66 -17.24
C GLU A 69 2.11 2.49 -16.29
N VAL A 70 0.88 2.04 -16.10
CA VAL A 70 0.57 0.98 -15.15
C VAL A 70 -0.18 -0.16 -15.81
N LEU A 71 0.15 -1.36 -15.37
CA LEU A 71 -0.48 -2.59 -15.82
C LEU A 71 -1.12 -3.30 -14.64
N PHE A 72 -2.39 -3.65 -14.79
CA PHE A 72 -3.13 -4.46 -13.84
C PHE A 72 -3.54 -5.79 -14.46
N ASP A 73 -3.80 -6.76 -13.60
CA ASP A 73 -4.48 -8.01 -13.94
C ASP A 73 -5.83 -8.05 -13.22
N ASP A 74 -6.91 -8.12 -13.97
CA ASP A 74 -8.24 -8.31 -13.44
C ASP A 74 -8.78 -9.68 -13.88
N SER A 75 -8.44 -10.71 -13.10
CA SER A 75 -8.88 -12.09 -13.37
C SER A 75 -8.46 -12.63 -14.75
N GLY A 76 -7.23 -12.31 -15.16
CA GLY A 76 -6.66 -12.72 -16.45
C GLY A 76 -6.85 -11.69 -17.56
N VAL A 77 -7.66 -10.65 -17.35
CA VAL A 77 -7.78 -9.53 -18.29
C VAL A 77 -6.75 -8.46 -17.93
N LYS A 78 -5.91 -8.06 -18.87
CA LYS A 78 -4.94 -6.99 -18.67
C LYS A 78 -5.62 -5.63 -18.82
N LEU A 79 -5.41 -4.77 -17.83
CA LEU A 79 -5.86 -3.38 -17.85
C LEU A 79 -4.62 -2.49 -17.86
N SER A 80 -4.47 -1.65 -18.88
CA SER A 80 -3.33 -0.73 -19.00
C SER A 80 -3.81 0.71 -18.90
N TYR A 81 -3.23 1.47 -17.98
CA TYR A 81 -3.55 2.88 -17.80
C TYR A 81 -2.28 3.73 -17.93
N ILE A 82 -2.36 4.74 -18.79
CA ILE A 82 -1.27 5.67 -19.10
C ILE A 82 -1.78 7.07 -18.80
N VAL A 83 -1.00 7.84 -18.05
CA VAL A 83 -1.27 9.26 -17.82
C VAL A 83 0.01 10.06 -17.77
N ARG A 84 0.02 11.22 -18.46
CA ARG A 84 1.11 12.19 -18.43
C ARG A 84 0.57 13.56 -18.05
N ILE A 85 1.22 14.17 -17.05
CA ILE A 85 0.88 15.48 -16.51
C ILE A 85 2.04 16.42 -16.80
N GLU A 86 1.75 17.56 -17.41
CA GLU A 86 2.70 18.63 -17.74
C GLU A 86 2.13 19.99 -17.33
N GLY A 87 2.88 20.75 -16.54
CA GLY A 87 2.43 22.06 -16.07
C GLY A 87 1.13 22.02 -15.25
N GLY A 88 0.85 20.90 -14.57
CA GLY A 88 -0.39 20.68 -13.83
C GLY A 88 -1.61 20.39 -14.70
N ARG A 89 -1.41 20.06 -15.98
CA ARG A 89 -2.47 19.68 -16.94
C ARG A 89 -2.24 18.26 -17.43
N VAL A 90 -3.32 17.57 -17.79
CA VAL A 90 -3.24 16.23 -18.41
C VAL A 90 -2.82 16.39 -19.87
N ALA A 91 -1.58 16.00 -20.16
CA ALA A 91 -1.03 16.03 -21.52
C ALA A 91 -1.42 14.81 -22.35
N ASP A 92 -1.57 13.65 -21.68
CA ASP A 92 -2.01 12.40 -22.29
C ASP A 92 -2.71 11.54 -21.25
N GLU A 93 -3.82 10.91 -21.62
CA GLU A 93 -4.52 9.95 -20.77
C GLU A 93 -5.13 8.85 -21.63
N GLN A 94 -4.74 7.58 -21.35
CA GLN A 94 -5.22 6.43 -22.09
C GLN A 94 -5.56 5.29 -21.16
N TYR A 95 -6.65 4.58 -21.46
CA TYR A 95 -7.02 3.36 -20.75
C TYR A 95 -7.38 2.26 -21.72
N PHE A 96 -6.82 1.08 -21.49
CA PHE A 96 -7.00 -0.10 -22.33
C PHE A 96 -7.55 -1.26 -21.50
N ILE A 97 -8.44 -2.04 -22.08
CA ILE A 97 -8.93 -3.34 -21.58
C ILE A 97 -8.52 -4.39 -22.61
N GLY A 98 -7.55 -5.25 -22.26
CA GLY A 98 -6.86 -6.07 -23.25
C GLY A 98 -6.16 -5.18 -24.27
N GLU A 99 -6.45 -5.39 -25.54
CA GLU A 99 -5.91 -4.58 -26.64
C GLU A 99 -6.82 -3.40 -27.02
N LYS A 100 -8.04 -3.35 -26.47
CA LYS A 100 -9.03 -2.32 -26.82
C LYS A 100 -8.80 -1.06 -25.98
N ARG A 101 -8.57 0.09 -26.66
CA ARG A 101 -8.53 1.39 -26.03
C ARG A 101 -9.95 1.90 -25.77
N VAL A 102 -10.27 2.18 -24.51
CA VAL A 102 -11.61 2.62 -24.07
C VAL A 102 -11.63 4.08 -23.62
N VAL A 103 -10.49 4.68 -23.33
CA VAL A 103 -10.31 6.12 -23.08
C VAL A 103 -9.09 6.61 -23.82
N TYR A 104 -9.21 7.73 -24.47
CA TYR A 104 -8.10 8.48 -25.05
C TYR A 104 -8.32 9.98 -24.89
N ARG A 105 -7.25 10.69 -24.51
CA ARG A 105 -7.22 12.14 -24.45
C ARG A 105 -5.79 12.61 -24.69
N GLY A 106 -5.62 13.52 -25.66
CA GLY A 106 -4.35 14.18 -25.97
C GLY A 106 -4.30 15.62 -25.49
N LEU A 107 -3.23 16.34 -25.86
CA LEU A 107 -2.98 17.74 -25.50
C LEU A 107 -4.09 18.72 -25.93
N ASP A 108 -4.81 18.43 -27.01
CA ASP A 108 -5.86 19.29 -27.56
C ASP A 108 -7.17 19.30 -26.75
N VAL A 109 -7.14 18.73 -25.53
CA VAL A 109 -8.27 18.63 -24.58
C VAL A 109 -9.46 17.80 -25.14
N LYS A 110 -9.47 17.47 -26.43
CA LYS A 110 -10.45 16.59 -27.05
C LYS A 110 -10.04 15.15 -26.84
N GLY A 111 -11.00 14.33 -26.45
CA GLY A 111 -10.79 12.90 -26.24
C GLY A 111 -11.94 12.09 -26.76
N GLU A 112 -11.78 10.79 -26.70
CA GLU A 112 -12.79 9.79 -27.00
C GLU A 112 -12.90 8.83 -25.84
N ILE A 113 -14.14 8.48 -25.47
CA ILE A 113 -14.44 7.55 -24.40
C ILE A 113 -15.50 6.55 -24.85
N GLU A 114 -15.34 5.29 -24.48
CA GLU A 114 -16.33 4.28 -24.77
C GLU A 114 -17.57 4.49 -23.87
N MET A 115 -18.73 4.58 -24.46
CA MET A 115 -20.00 4.72 -23.77
C MET A 115 -20.87 3.49 -24.00
N HIS A 116 -21.38 2.92 -22.93
CA HIS A 116 -22.33 1.83 -22.92
C HIS A 116 -23.76 2.39 -22.88
N LEU A 117 -24.60 1.96 -23.78
CA LEU A 117 -26.01 2.31 -23.81
C LEU A 117 -26.86 1.04 -23.72
N THR A 118 -27.93 1.08 -22.94
CA THR A 118 -28.81 -0.09 -22.79
C THR A 118 -29.37 -0.54 -24.14
N GLY A 119 -29.11 -1.79 -24.49
CA GLY A 119 -29.61 -2.40 -25.74
C GLY A 119 -28.83 -2.01 -27.01
N GLN A 120 -27.69 -1.37 -26.88
CA GLN A 120 -26.80 -1.01 -28.00
C GLN A 120 -25.39 -1.53 -27.76
N GLU A 121 -24.63 -1.73 -28.82
CA GLU A 121 -23.19 -2.01 -28.73
C GLU A 121 -22.43 -0.79 -28.19
N PRO A 122 -21.38 -0.98 -27.36
CA PRO A 122 -20.56 0.12 -26.88
C PRO A 122 -19.97 0.95 -28.01
N GLN A 123 -20.02 2.27 -27.92
CA GLN A 123 -19.56 3.20 -28.92
C GLN A 123 -18.56 4.20 -28.35
N MET A 124 -17.53 4.53 -29.16
CA MET A 124 -16.62 5.63 -28.86
C MET A 124 -17.32 6.96 -29.12
N VAL A 125 -17.35 7.82 -28.11
CA VAL A 125 -17.97 9.15 -28.21
C VAL A 125 -16.95 10.23 -27.87
N PRO A 126 -16.98 11.38 -28.56
CA PRO A 126 -16.10 12.49 -28.25
C PRO A 126 -16.48 13.13 -26.91
N PHE A 127 -15.48 13.56 -26.15
CA PHE A 127 -15.68 14.31 -24.92
C PHE A 127 -14.57 15.36 -24.72
N SER A 128 -14.83 16.34 -23.86
CA SER A 128 -13.89 17.41 -23.53
C SER A 128 -13.89 17.60 -22.01
N PRO A 129 -12.98 16.96 -21.27
CA PRO A 129 -12.87 17.15 -19.82
C PRO A 129 -12.07 18.41 -19.48
N PRO A 130 -12.16 18.92 -18.23
CA PRO A 130 -11.24 19.97 -17.77
C PRO A 130 -9.78 19.53 -17.89
N GLU A 131 -8.89 20.47 -18.21
CA GLU A 131 -7.47 20.19 -18.48
C GLU A 131 -6.73 19.59 -17.28
N ASN A 132 -7.17 19.90 -16.06
CA ASN A 132 -6.54 19.52 -14.80
C ASN A 132 -7.26 18.35 -14.09
N GLU A 133 -8.13 17.62 -14.78
CA GLU A 133 -8.90 16.51 -14.22
C GLU A 133 -8.73 15.24 -15.07
N LEU A 134 -8.65 14.09 -14.40
CA LEU A 134 -8.56 12.80 -15.09
C LEU A 134 -9.93 12.36 -15.62
N ALA A 135 -9.99 11.97 -16.87
CA ALA A 135 -11.22 11.45 -17.49
C ALA A 135 -11.74 10.21 -16.73
N VAL A 136 -10.84 9.30 -16.37
CA VAL A 136 -11.20 8.08 -15.62
C VAL A 136 -11.78 8.35 -14.23
N VAL A 137 -11.61 9.55 -13.69
CA VAL A 137 -12.17 9.95 -12.40
C VAL A 137 -13.49 10.67 -12.57
N ILE A 138 -13.55 11.69 -13.45
CA ILE A 138 -14.73 12.56 -13.57
C ILE A 138 -15.84 11.98 -14.44
N ARG A 139 -15.52 10.99 -15.30
CA ARG A 139 -16.49 10.31 -16.17
C ARG A 139 -17.01 8.99 -15.61
N ARG A 140 -16.67 8.69 -14.35
CA ARG A 140 -17.17 7.48 -13.68
C ARG A 140 -18.70 7.48 -13.62
N ASP A 141 -19.26 6.43 -14.17
CA ASP A 141 -20.70 6.13 -14.15
C ASP A 141 -20.90 4.62 -14.29
N SER A 142 -21.61 4.03 -13.36
CA SER A 142 -21.79 2.57 -13.30
C SER A 142 -22.66 2.01 -14.44
N ILE A 143 -23.33 2.86 -15.22
CA ILE A 143 -24.20 2.48 -16.35
C ILE A 143 -23.48 2.74 -17.67
N GLN A 144 -22.99 3.97 -17.85
CA GLN A 144 -22.39 4.40 -19.11
C GLN A 144 -20.91 4.02 -19.23
N HIS A 145 -20.19 4.02 -18.12
CA HIS A 145 -18.74 3.75 -18.07
C HIS A 145 -18.36 2.76 -16.97
N PRO A 146 -19.02 1.57 -16.88
CA PRO A 146 -18.83 0.63 -15.76
C PRO A 146 -17.40 0.10 -15.64
N TYR A 147 -16.64 0.09 -16.72
CA TYR A 147 -15.25 -0.34 -16.78
C TYR A 147 -14.29 0.61 -16.03
N LEU A 148 -14.65 1.87 -15.81
CA LEU A 148 -13.85 2.82 -15.03
C LEU A 148 -13.89 2.52 -13.54
N GLU A 149 -14.94 1.84 -13.05
CA GLU A 149 -15.10 1.50 -11.64
C GLU A 149 -13.95 0.59 -11.16
N ARG A 150 -13.38 -0.26 -12.02
CA ARG A 150 -12.31 -1.18 -11.63
C ARG A 150 -11.04 -0.47 -11.16
N LEU A 151 -10.60 0.58 -11.86
CA LEU A 151 -9.45 1.40 -11.44
C LEU A 151 -9.74 2.12 -10.12
N HIS A 152 -10.94 2.66 -10.00
CA HIS A 152 -11.35 3.36 -8.78
C HIS A 152 -11.46 2.42 -7.59
N GLU A 153 -12.05 1.22 -7.74
CA GLU A 153 -12.13 0.20 -6.70
C GLU A 153 -10.75 -0.20 -6.18
N TRP A 154 -9.78 -0.44 -7.08
CA TRP A 154 -8.41 -0.72 -6.69
C TRP A 154 -7.81 0.44 -5.88
N ALA A 155 -7.98 1.65 -6.36
CA ALA A 155 -7.43 2.83 -5.72
C ALA A 155 -8.10 3.12 -4.36
N GLN A 156 -9.41 2.92 -4.23
CA GLN A 156 -10.12 3.03 -2.96
C GLN A 156 -9.70 1.96 -1.96
N ALA A 157 -9.36 0.78 -2.44
CA ALA A 157 -8.96 -0.36 -1.62
C ALA A 157 -7.44 -0.43 -1.36
N THR A 158 -6.65 0.51 -1.87
CA THR A 158 -5.22 0.63 -1.57
C THR A 158 -5.01 1.26 -0.20
N ARG A 159 -4.15 0.66 0.63
CA ARG A 159 -3.77 1.13 1.97
C ARG A 159 -2.28 1.38 2.02
N HIS A 160 -1.85 2.44 2.71
CA HIS A 160 -0.44 2.78 2.87
C HIS A 160 -0.13 3.06 4.33
N TYR A 161 0.71 2.22 4.92
CA TYR A 161 1.14 2.29 6.32
C TYR A 161 2.61 2.64 6.40
N THR A 162 2.98 3.61 7.24
CA THR A 162 4.36 3.92 7.57
C THR A 162 4.66 3.35 8.95
N PHE A 163 5.20 2.12 8.99
CA PHE A 163 5.38 1.36 10.23
C PHE A 163 6.34 2.04 11.21
N GLY A 164 7.33 2.78 10.74
CA GLY A 164 8.26 3.57 11.54
C GLY A 164 7.62 4.74 12.32
N THR A 165 6.36 5.10 12.06
CA THR A 165 5.64 6.18 12.77
C THR A 165 4.92 5.67 14.03
N SER A 166 4.16 6.55 14.68
CA SER A 166 3.34 6.17 15.84
C SER A 166 2.15 5.26 15.51
N LEU A 167 1.76 5.18 14.22
CA LEU A 167 0.60 4.42 13.73
C LEU A 167 -0.68 4.66 14.56
N GLY A 168 -0.90 5.89 14.97
CA GLY A 168 -2.08 6.29 15.74
C GLY A 168 -1.95 6.14 17.26
N ARG A 169 -0.77 5.77 17.80
CA ARG A 169 -0.56 5.66 19.26
C ARG A 169 -0.90 6.96 20.00
N ASP A 170 -0.55 8.08 19.38
CA ASP A 170 -0.78 9.41 19.96
C ASP A 170 -2.16 9.99 19.59
N SER A 171 -2.96 9.21 18.85
CA SER A 171 -4.28 9.63 18.35
C SER A 171 -5.39 8.95 19.16
N LEU A 172 -6.01 9.70 20.05
CA LEU A 172 -7.20 9.28 20.77
C LEU A 172 -8.43 9.62 19.94
N ALA A 173 -9.51 8.84 20.07
CA ALA A 173 -10.75 9.11 19.38
C ALA A 173 -11.79 9.74 20.29
N MET A 174 -12.37 10.85 19.87
CA MET A 174 -13.62 11.35 20.44
C MET A 174 -14.77 10.55 19.82
N ILE A 175 -15.33 9.62 20.58
CA ILE A 175 -16.46 8.79 20.12
C ILE A 175 -17.76 9.53 20.40
N ILE A 176 -18.45 9.89 19.33
CA ILE A 176 -19.79 10.46 19.35
C ILE A 176 -20.77 9.33 19.03
N LYS A 177 -21.89 9.23 19.78
CA LYS A 177 -22.85 8.11 19.67
C LYS A 177 -23.40 7.99 18.29
N ASP A 178 -23.62 8.79 17.46
CA ASP A 178 -24.10 8.69 16.07
C ASP A 178 -23.18 9.46 15.10
N GLY A 179 -21.91 9.58 15.45
CA GLY A 179 -20.90 10.25 14.65
C GLY A 179 -20.47 9.45 13.43
N PRO A 180 -19.78 10.10 12.48
CA PRO A 180 -19.29 9.44 11.27
C PRO A 180 -18.31 8.31 11.62
N ASP A 181 -18.27 7.29 10.76
CA ASP A 181 -17.28 6.22 10.87
C ASP A 181 -15.88 6.76 10.56
N ALA A 182 -14.87 6.07 11.12
CA ALA A 182 -13.47 6.34 10.82
C ALA A 182 -13.16 6.15 9.33
N ASP A 183 -12.26 6.97 8.82
CA ASP A 183 -11.69 6.79 7.48
C ASP A 183 -10.69 5.64 7.51
N ASP A 184 -10.99 4.57 6.79
CA ASP A 184 -10.14 3.37 6.72
C ASP A 184 -8.77 3.65 6.06
N LYS A 185 -8.59 4.80 5.42
CA LYS A 185 -7.32 5.20 4.80
C LYS A 185 -6.42 6.03 5.72
N ASP A 186 -6.99 6.59 6.78
CA ASP A 186 -6.21 7.32 7.77
C ASP A 186 -5.62 6.36 8.80
N ILE A 187 -4.33 6.08 8.67
CA ILE A 187 -3.58 5.16 9.54
C ILE A 187 -3.59 5.57 11.01
N ASN A 188 -3.90 6.82 11.33
CA ASN A 188 -3.97 7.33 12.70
C ASN A 188 -5.33 7.11 13.35
N GLN A 189 -6.36 6.72 12.59
CA GLN A 189 -7.70 6.48 13.11
C GLN A 189 -7.91 5.04 13.60
N VAL A 190 -6.86 4.39 14.10
CA VAL A 190 -6.90 2.98 14.54
C VAL A 190 -7.98 2.71 15.60
N VAL A 191 -8.21 3.63 16.51
CA VAL A 191 -9.28 3.52 17.55
C VAL A 191 -10.67 3.48 16.90
N GLY A 192 -10.91 4.37 15.95
CA GLY A 192 -12.17 4.41 15.20
C GLY A 192 -12.36 3.19 14.30
N ILE A 193 -11.26 2.71 13.66
CA ILE A 193 -11.26 1.48 12.85
C ILE A 193 -11.55 0.26 13.73
N PHE A 194 -10.94 0.18 14.93
CA PHE A 194 -11.20 -0.88 15.88
C PHE A 194 -12.68 -0.91 16.31
N ARG A 195 -13.27 0.25 16.65
CA ARG A 195 -14.70 0.38 16.97
C ARG A 195 -15.58 -0.12 15.83
N LYS A 196 -15.27 0.30 14.60
CA LYS A 196 -16.01 -0.09 13.40
C LYS A 196 -15.93 -1.61 13.18
N ALA A 197 -14.73 -2.18 13.27
CA ALA A 197 -14.48 -3.61 13.14
C ALA A 197 -15.24 -4.42 14.22
N GLN A 198 -15.21 -3.96 15.48
CA GLN A 198 -15.92 -4.60 16.58
C GLN A 198 -17.46 -4.56 16.37
N ARG A 199 -17.98 -3.47 15.84
CA ARG A 199 -19.41 -3.36 15.49
C ARG A 199 -19.80 -4.30 14.35
N GLU A 200 -18.98 -4.38 13.29
CA GLU A 200 -19.26 -5.17 12.09
C GLU A 200 -19.04 -6.67 12.31
N PHE A 201 -17.95 -7.07 12.97
CA PHE A 201 -17.48 -8.45 13.10
C PHE A 201 -17.49 -9.00 14.52
N LYS A 202 -17.79 -8.18 15.51
CA LYS A 202 -17.93 -8.58 16.93
C LYS A 202 -16.71 -9.38 17.43
N ASN A 203 -16.98 -10.51 18.09
CA ASN A 203 -15.96 -11.35 18.71
C ASN A 203 -15.01 -12.03 17.71
N ASP A 204 -15.44 -12.26 16.46
CA ASP A 204 -14.60 -12.88 15.44
C ASP A 204 -13.39 -12.00 15.11
N PHE A 205 -13.59 -10.68 15.03
CA PHE A 205 -12.51 -9.73 14.83
C PHE A 205 -11.52 -9.73 16.00
N ILE A 206 -12.03 -9.64 17.23
CA ILE A 206 -11.19 -9.66 18.45
C ILE A 206 -10.37 -10.96 18.51
N LYS A 207 -11.01 -12.09 18.21
CA LYS A 207 -10.34 -13.41 18.21
C LYS A 207 -9.18 -13.46 17.22
N VAL A 208 -9.37 -12.97 15.98
CA VAL A 208 -8.32 -12.97 14.95
C VAL A 208 -7.16 -12.06 15.36
N VAL A 209 -7.42 -10.85 15.87
CA VAL A 209 -6.36 -9.93 16.32
C VAL A 209 -5.59 -10.55 17.49
N LYS A 210 -6.29 -11.15 18.48
CA LYS A 210 -5.63 -11.83 19.62
C LYS A 210 -4.76 -13.00 19.14
N GLN A 211 -5.24 -13.81 18.21
CA GLN A 211 -4.47 -14.94 17.65
C GLN A 211 -3.19 -14.45 16.94
N ASP A 212 -3.28 -13.36 16.18
CA ASP A 212 -2.10 -12.79 15.52
C ASP A 212 -1.11 -12.19 16.54
N MET A 213 -1.59 -11.51 17.60
CA MET A 213 -0.74 -11.00 18.66
C MET A 213 -0.07 -12.13 19.46
N ALA A 214 -0.78 -13.23 19.72
CA ALA A 214 -0.21 -14.41 20.40
C ALA A 214 0.91 -15.07 19.57
N LYS A 215 0.78 -15.14 18.22
CA LYS A 215 1.87 -15.59 17.35
C LYS A 215 3.13 -14.72 17.51
N MET A 216 2.96 -13.44 17.80
CA MET A 216 4.05 -12.51 18.11
C MET A 216 4.49 -12.54 19.58
N ARG A 217 4.03 -13.53 20.36
CA ARG A 217 4.31 -13.68 21.80
C ARG A 217 3.85 -12.48 22.65
N TYR A 218 2.73 -11.91 22.29
CA TYR A 218 1.98 -10.99 23.12
C TYR A 218 0.72 -11.73 23.59
N GLU A 219 0.79 -12.27 24.82
CA GLU A 219 -0.34 -13.00 25.42
C GLU A 219 -1.36 -12.01 25.98
N ILE A 220 -2.47 -11.85 25.26
CA ILE A 220 -3.49 -10.85 25.54
C ILE A 220 -4.81 -11.54 25.91
N ASP A 221 -5.32 -11.26 27.10
CA ASP A 221 -6.61 -11.75 27.60
C ASP A 221 -7.77 -11.02 26.93
N SER A 222 -7.75 -9.68 26.87
CA SER A 222 -8.77 -8.86 26.24
C SER A 222 -8.19 -7.67 25.49
N ILE A 223 -8.93 -7.23 24.46
CA ILE A 223 -8.70 -5.98 23.72
C ILE A 223 -10.05 -5.26 23.70
N GLU A 224 -10.07 -4.04 24.18
CA GLU A 224 -11.30 -3.26 24.31
C GLU A 224 -11.09 -1.75 24.17
N LEU A 225 -12.16 -1.00 24.00
CA LEU A 225 -12.12 0.45 24.06
C LEU A 225 -12.26 0.87 25.52
N VAL A 226 -11.34 1.73 25.97
CA VAL A 226 -11.31 2.27 27.32
C VAL A 226 -11.14 3.78 27.31
N SER A 227 -11.51 4.44 28.39
CA SER A 227 -11.15 5.83 28.62
C SER A 227 -9.68 5.90 29.08
N PRO A 228 -8.84 6.80 28.53
CA PRO A 228 -7.45 6.91 28.93
C PRO A 228 -7.33 7.33 30.40
N GLU A 229 -6.46 6.63 31.16
CA GLU A 229 -6.32 6.90 32.62
C GLU A 229 -5.71 8.28 32.91
N ASN A 230 -4.73 8.68 32.10
CA ASN A 230 -3.90 9.86 32.35
C ASN A 230 -4.39 11.15 31.67
N ILE A 231 -5.45 11.06 30.88
CA ILE A 231 -5.98 12.20 30.11
C ILE A 231 -7.44 12.45 30.50
N LYS A 232 -7.68 13.53 31.24
CA LYS A 232 -9.05 13.94 31.61
C LYS A 232 -9.42 15.17 30.81
N ILE A 233 -10.18 14.99 29.74
CA ILE A 233 -10.83 16.08 29.03
C ILE A 233 -12.25 16.22 29.58
N GLN A 234 -12.63 17.42 30.02
CA GLN A 234 -14.02 17.69 30.34
C GLN A 234 -14.77 17.80 29.01
N PRO A 235 -15.69 16.87 28.68
CA PRO A 235 -16.44 16.95 27.45
C PRO A 235 -17.35 18.18 27.49
N THR A 236 -17.26 19.01 26.46
CA THR A 236 -18.14 20.17 26.30
C THR A 236 -19.58 19.80 25.95
N ASN A 237 -19.81 18.54 25.58
CA ASN A 237 -21.13 17.95 25.36
C ASN A 237 -21.19 16.53 25.96
N ASN A 238 -22.27 16.23 26.68
CA ASN A 238 -22.50 14.93 27.36
C ASN A 238 -22.60 13.69 26.44
N SER A 239 -22.39 13.81 25.14
CA SER A 239 -22.53 12.74 24.14
C SER A 239 -21.22 12.27 23.51
N ALA A 240 -20.07 12.83 23.90
CA ALA A 240 -18.78 12.46 23.36
C ALA A 240 -17.87 11.86 24.47
N GLU A 241 -17.34 10.67 24.24
CA GLU A 241 -16.37 10.01 25.12
C GLU A 241 -14.98 9.96 24.45
N LEU A 242 -13.95 10.32 25.21
CA LEU A 242 -12.60 10.11 24.77
C LEU A 242 -12.25 8.64 24.97
N SER A 243 -11.84 7.97 23.89
CA SER A 243 -11.56 6.54 23.90
C SER A 243 -10.20 6.23 23.29
N CYS A 244 -9.60 5.18 23.79
CA CYS A 244 -8.36 4.59 23.31
C CYS A 244 -8.46 3.05 23.33
N ILE A 245 -7.49 2.39 22.73
CA ILE A 245 -7.39 0.92 22.78
C ILE A 245 -6.73 0.53 24.09
N GLY A 246 -7.40 -0.32 24.87
CA GLY A 246 -6.87 -0.98 26.07
C GLY A 246 -6.66 -2.46 25.82
N ILE A 247 -5.61 -3.01 26.41
CA ILE A 247 -5.35 -4.45 26.45
C ILE A 247 -5.20 -4.92 27.90
N LYS A 248 -5.61 -6.15 28.15
CA LYS A 248 -5.26 -6.87 29.36
C LYS A 248 -4.30 -7.98 28.98
N GLU A 249 -3.06 -7.91 29.47
CA GLU A 249 -2.09 -8.98 29.29
C GLU A 249 -2.36 -10.14 30.26
N GLU A 250 -2.06 -11.37 29.82
CA GLU A 250 -2.20 -12.55 30.68
C GLU A 250 -1.35 -12.41 31.95
N GLY A 251 -1.93 -12.70 33.08
CA GLY A 251 -1.28 -12.59 34.38
C GLY A 251 -1.26 -11.18 34.99
N LEU A 252 -1.73 -10.14 34.30
CA LEU A 252 -1.91 -8.81 34.84
C LEU A 252 -3.37 -8.55 35.23
N ASN A 253 -3.56 -7.91 36.40
CA ASN A 253 -4.90 -7.58 36.92
C ASN A 253 -5.37 -6.18 36.51
N ARG A 254 -4.72 -5.53 35.55
CA ARG A 254 -5.10 -4.21 35.07
C ARG A 254 -5.13 -4.17 33.53
N ILE A 255 -5.88 -3.23 33.02
CA ILE A 255 -5.86 -2.87 31.60
C ILE A 255 -4.73 -1.86 31.38
N ILE A 256 -3.96 -2.03 30.33
CA ILE A 256 -2.94 -1.11 29.88
C ILE A 256 -3.51 -0.37 28.68
N ASP A 257 -3.63 0.94 28.74
CA ASP A 257 -4.10 1.73 27.61
C ASP A 257 -3.01 2.01 26.58
N GLN A 258 -3.40 2.46 25.39
CA GLN A 258 -2.47 2.67 24.26
C GLN A 258 -1.32 3.64 24.58
N THR A 259 -1.48 4.57 25.53
CA THR A 259 -0.45 5.54 25.91
C THR A 259 0.65 4.91 26.76
N GLU A 260 0.31 3.86 27.50
CA GLU A 260 1.23 3.09 28.34
C GLU A 260 1.92 1.94 27.59
N MET A 261 1.32 1.43 26.48
CA MET A 261 1.91 0.36 25.68
C MET A 261 3.28 0.74 25.16
N SER A 262 4.19 -0.22 25.04
CA SER A 262 5.44 0.01 24.31
C SER A 262 5.16 0.37 22.85
N GLN A 263 6.03 1.19 22.23
CA GLN A 263 5.84 1.64 20.86
C GLN A 263 5.79 0.46 19.87
N GLY A 264 6.67 -0.54 20.05
CA GLY A 264 6.68 -1.74 19.19
C GLY A 264 5.39 -2.56 19.31
N MET A 265 4.91 -2.78 20.54
CA MET A 265 3.65 -3.48 20.78
C MET A 265 2.46 -2.76 20.14
N PHE A 266 2.36 -1.46 20.34
CA PHE A 266 1.26 -0.69 19.74
C PHE A 266 1.31 -0.67 18.22
N ARG A 267 2.50 -0.52 17.61
CA ARG A 267 2.67 -0.60 16.15
C ARG A 267 2.20 -1.95 15.59
N ALA A 268 2.59 -3.05 16.23
CA ALA A 268 2.15 -4.38 15.85
C ALA A 268 0.63 -4.53 15.98
N LEU A 269 0.06 -4.12 17.13
CA LEU A 269 -1.38 -4.15 17.35
C LEU A 269 -2.13 -3.29 16.33
N SER A 270 -1.68 -2.08 16.08
CA SER A 270 -2.30 -1.14 15.13
C SER A 270 -2.32 -1.70 13.71
N ILE A 271 -1.19 -2.20 13.21
CA ILE A 271 -1.16 -2.77 11.85
C ILE A 271 -2.03 -4.02 11.74
N LEU A 272 -2.04 -4.88 12.76
CA LEU A 272 -2.86 -6.09 12.76
C LEU A 272 -4.36 -5.76 12.85
N ILE A 273 -4.77 -4.76 13.63
CA ILE A 273 -6.15 -4.27 13.65
C ILE A 273 -6.58 -3.84 12.24
N GLN A 274 -5.78 -2.99 11.59
CA GLN A 274 -6.11 -2.39 10.30
C GLN A 274 -6.10 -3.41 9.15
N VAL A 275 -5.11 -4.31 9.12
CA VAL A 275 -5.02 -5.37 8.10
C VAL A 275 -6.14 -6.39 8.28
N ASN A 276 -6.41 -6.85 9.51
CA ASN A 276 -7.51 -7.78 9.77
C ASN A 276 -8.87 -7.18 9.42
N TYR A 277 -9.11 -5.91 9.78
CA TYR A 277 -10.34 -5.24 9.38
C TYR A 277 -10.47 -5.16 7.85
N SER A 278 -9.43 -4.72 7.16
CA SER A 278 -9.43 -4.61 5.70
C SER A 278 -9.67 -5.95 5.01
N GLN A 279 -9.11 -7.04 5.55
CA GLN A 279 -9.30 -8.40 5.05
C GLN A 279 -10.73 -8.90 5.28
N MET A 280 -11.24 -8.80 6.52
CA MET A 280 -12.59 -9.27 6.87
C MET A 280 -13.68 -8.47 6.14
N ALA A 281 -13.49 -7.17 5.99
CA ALA A 281 -14.40 -6.30 5.24
C ALA A 281 -14.27 -6.45 3.71
N LYS A 282 -13.27 -7.23 3.22
CA LYS A 282 -12.92 -7.37 1.78
C LYS A 282 -12.70 -6.02 1.09
N ARG A 283 -12.01 -5.10 1.80
CA ARG A 283 -11.78 -3.72 1.38
C ARG A 283 -10.31 -3.41 1.06
N ALA A 284 -9.45 -4.42 0.99
CA ALA A 284 -8.05 -4.25 0.60
C ALA A 284 -7.78 -4.92 -0.74
N SER A 285 -7.18 -4.18 -1.68
CA SER A 285 -6.63 -4.70 -2.92
C SER A 285 -5.11 -4.66 -2.93
N CYS A 286 -4.51 -3.62 -2.33
CA CYS A 286 -3.07 -3.44 -2.23
C CYS A 286 -2.74 -2.83 -0.86
N ILE A 287 -1.83 -3.45 -0.14
CA ILE A 287 -1.33 -2.97 1.14
C ILE A 287 0.15 -2.63 0.99
N LEU A 288 0.47 -1.37 1.20
CA LEU A 288 1.82 -0.82 1.19
C LEU A 288 2.26 -0.61 2.64
N ILE A 289 3.44 -1.13 3.02
CA ILE A 289 3.98 -0.95 4.36
C ILE A 289 5.43 -0.46 4.25
N ASP A 290 5.68 0.77 4.68
CA ASP A 290 7.01 1.34 4.71
C ASP A 290 7.71 1.03 6.04
N ASP A 291 8.99 0.63 5.96
CA ASP A 291 9.87 0.30 7.08
C ASP A 291 9.30 -0.77 8.04
N ILE A 292 8.78 -1.89 7.47
CA ILE A 292 8.25 -3.00 8.28
C ILE A 292 9.33 -3.58 9.19
N GLY A 293 8.97 -3.86 10.45
CA GLY A 293 9.86 -4.43 11.47
C GLY A 293 10.57 -3.39 12.33
N GLU A 294 10.53 -2.10 11.97
CA GLU A 294 11.22 -1.05 12.74
C GLU A 294 10.73 -0.97 14.19
N GLY A 295 11.69 -1.10 15.14
CA GLY A 295 11.41 -1.03 16.59
C GLY A 295 10.83 -2.30 17.19
N LEU A 296 10.81 -3.41 16.44
CA LEU A 296 10.54 -4.74 16.96
C LEU A 296 11.86 -5.52 17.17
N ASP A 297 11.84 -6.44 18.11
CA ASP A 297 12.92 -7.42 18.25
C ASP A 297 12.88 -8.48 17.14
N PHE A 298 13.92 -9.33 17.10
CA PHE A 298 14.07 -10.37 16.07
C PHE A 298 12.84 -11.27 15.95
N GLU A 299 12.35 -11.75 17.06
CA GLU A 299 11.29 -12.76 17.09
C GLU A 299 9.96 -12.16 16.63
N ARG A 300 9.65 -10.96 17.11
CA ARG A 300 8.42 -10.24 16.77
C ARG A 300 8.40 -9.74 15.32
N SER A 301 9.51 -9.22 14.83
CA SER A 301 9.59 -8.79 13.43
C SER A 301 9.45 -9.99 12.46
N THR A 302 10.07 -11.13 12.79
CA THR A 302 9.93 -12.39 12.03
C THR A 302 8.47 -12.87 12.00
N GLN A 303 7.80 -12.89 13.13
CA GLN A 303 6.42 -13.33 13.22
C GLN A 303 5.45 -12.37 12.52
N LEU A 304 5.65 -11.07 12.66
CA LEU A 304 4.82 -10.08 11.96
C LEU A 304 4.88 -10.26 10.44
N ILE A 305 6.09 -10.38 9.89
CA ILE A 305 6.27 -10.55 8.45
C ILE A 305 5.61 -11.85 7.94
N GLU A 306 5.74 -12.93 8.69
CA GLU A 306 5.13 -14.20 8.33
C GLU A 306 3.59 -14.13 8.35
N ILE A 307 3.00 -13.50 9.39
CA ILE A 307 1.56 -13.27 9.48
C ILE A 307 1.06 -12.47 8.27
N LEU A 308 1.73 -11.38 7.92
CA LEU A 308 1.30 -10.52 6.81
C LEU A 308 1.44 -11.22 5.45
N ARG A 309 2.53 -11.97 5.23
CA ARG A 309 2.74 -12.76 4.02
C ARG A 309 1.68 -13.85 3.87
N GLN A 310 1.38 -14.59 4.94
CA GLN A 310 0.34 -15.62 4.95
C GLN A 310 -1.04 -15.00 4.64
N LYS A 311 -1.37 -13.87 5.26
CA LYS A 311 -2.62 -13.16 4.98
C LYS A 311 -2.71 -12.70 3.51
N ALA A 312 -1.61 -12.25 2.92
CA ALA A 312 -1.58 -11.88 1.50
C ALA A 312 -1.71 -13.10 0.57
N ALA A 313 -1.14 -14.26 0.93
CA ALA A 313 -1.27 -15.50 0.17
C ALA A 313 -2.71 -16.08 0.23
N ASP A 314 -3.34 -16.01 1.41
CA ASP A 314 -4.67 -16.57 1.65
C ASP A 314 -5.81 -15.62 1.24
N SER A 315 -5.50 -14.38 0.88
CA SER A 315 -6.48 -13.34 0.59
C SER A 315 -6.28 -12.70 -0.77
N SER A 316 -7.20 -11.82 -1.13
CA SER A 316 -7.20 -11.13 -2.41
C SER A 316 -6.35 -9.85 -2.42
N PHE A 317 -5.63 -9.47 -1.36
CA PHE A 317 -4.82 -8.26 -1.38
C PHE A 317 -3.35 -8.54 -1.73
N GLN A 318 -2.76 -7.62 -2.47
CA GLN A 318 -1.34 -7.60 -2.80
C GLN A 318 -0.56 -6.90 -1.67
N LEU A 319 0.60 -7.45 -1.31
CA LEU A 319 1.46 -6.90 -0.25
C LEU A 319 2.76 -6.35 -0.84
N ILE A 320 3.06 -5.09 -0.57
CA ILE A 320 4.30 -4.43 -1.01
C ILE A 320 4.92 -3.75 0.20
N MET A 321 6.12 -4.16 0.58
CA MET A 321 6.77 -3.71 1.80
C MET A 321 8.16 -3.17 1.52
N THR A 322 8.63 -2.25 2.36
CA THR A 322 10.04 -1.88 2.45
C THR A 322 10.59 -2.24 3.82
N THR A 323 11.90 -2.46 3.90
CA THR A 323 12.58 -2.65 5.16
C THR A 323 14.05 -2.25 5.08
N ASN A 324 14.60 -1.88 6.23
CA ASN A 324 16.04 -1.81 6.49
C ASN A 324 16.47 -2.88 7.54
N ASP A 325 15.50 -3.64 8.06
CA ASP A 325 15.73 -4.63 9.12
C ASP A 325 16.30 -5.93 8.52
N LYS A 326 17.50 -6.31 8.97
CA LYS A 326 18.17 -7.55 8.54
C LYS A 326 17.38 -8.81 8.91
N PHE A 327 16.62 -8.76 9.97
CA PHE A 327 15.83 -9.91 10.43
C PHE A 327 14.64 -10.14 9.50
N VAL A 328 13.94 -9.07 9.11
CA VAL A 328 12.90 -9.14 8.08
C VAL A 328 13.48 -9.67 6.77
N MET A 329 14.63 -9.11 6.31
CA MET A 329 15.28 -9.54 5.09
C MET A 329 15.62 -11.04 5.09
N ASN A 330 16.15 -11.56 6.20
CA ASN A 330 16.53 -12.97 6.29
C ASN A 330 15.33 -13.94 6.29
N ASN A 331 14.14 -13.46 6.66
CA ASN A 331 12.93 -14.28 6.73
C ASN A 331 12.01 -14.18 5.51
N VAL A 332 12.32 -13.31 4.55
CA VAL A 332 11.58 -13.21 3.28
C VAL A 332 12.37 -13.88 2.18
N PRO A 333 11.78 -14.84 1.42
CA PRO A 333 12.45 -15.49 0.31
C PRO A 333 12.95 -14.51 -0.75
N LEU A 334 14.13 -14.77 -1.31
CA LEU A 334 14.71 -13.94 -2.37
C LEU A 334 13.81 -13.82 -3.62
N SER A 335 12.93 -14.78 -3.84
CA SER A 335 11.94 -14.72 -4.94
C SER A 335 10.88 -13.62 -4.78
N GLU A 336 10.74 -13.08 -3.56
CA GLU A 336 9.82 -11.97 -3.26
C GLU A 336 10.55 -10.62 -3.18
N TRP A 337 11.87 -10.60 -3.44
CA TRP A 337 12.68 -9.39 -3.35
C TRP A 337 12.64 -8.57 -4.63
N LEU A 338 12.56 -7.25 -4.44
CA LEU A 338 12.80 -6.22 -5.44
C LEU A 338 13.99 -5.39 -4.95
N VAL A 339 15.16 -5.63 -5.53
CA VAL A 339 16.40 -4.97 -5.12
C VAL A 339 16.56 -3.68 -5.90
N LEU A 340 16.51 -2.55 -5.21
CA LEU A 340 16.60 -1.23 -5.79
C LEU A 340 18.04 -0.73 -5.81
N GLN A 341 18.50 -0.31 -6.98
CA GLN A 341 19.76 0.39 -7.19
C GLN A 341 19.48 1.74 -7.83
N ARG A 342 20.10 2.79 -7.31
CA ARG A 342 19.91 4.16 -7.81
C ARG A 342 21.19 4.72 -8.40
N GLN A 343 21.10 5.27 -9.61
CA GLN A 343 22.18 6.03 -10.26
C GLN A 343 21.59 7.38 -10.71
N GLY A 344 21.97 8.46 -10.03
CA GLY A 344 21.38 9.78 -10.27
C GLY A 344 19.86 9.81 -10.01
N GLY A 345 19.10 10.12 -11.03
CA GLY A 345 17.63 10.10 -11.02
C GLY A 345 16.99 8.75 -11.36
N LYS A 346 17.77 7.81 -11.90
CA LYS A 346 17.25 6.52 -12.36
C LYS A 346 17.35 5.45 -11.28
N VAL A 347 16.22 4.78 -11.00
CA VAL A 347 16.16 3.60 -10.12
C VAL A 347 15.97 2.36 -10.98
N SER A 348 16.92 1.43 -10.91
CA SER A 348 16.81 0.11 -11.50
C SER A 348 16.35 -0.91 -10.47
N VAL A 349 15.58 -1.90 -10.92
CA VAL A 349 15.02 -2.94 -10.07
C VAL A 349 15.50 -4.31 -10.54
N ARG A 350 16.12 -5.07 -9.63
CA ARG A 350 16.48 -6.47 -9.85
C ARG A 350 15.55 -7.36 -9.04
N ASN A 351 15.05 -8.40 -9.68
CA ASN A 351 14.23 -9.41 -9.04
C ASN A 351 14.57 -10.81 -9.58
N TYR A 352 13.95 -11.82 -9.02
CA TYR A 352 14.19 -13.21 -9.43
C TYR A 352 13.85 -13.47 -10.91
N GLU A 353 12.88 -12.77 -11.50
CA GLU A 353 12.49 -12.96 -12.91
C GLU A 353 13.53 -12.40 -13.88
N ASN A 354 14.03 -11.18 -13.60
CA ASN A 354 14.97 -10.48 -14.52
C ASN A 354 16.44 -10.73 -14.21
N SER A 355 16.77 -11.41 -13.09
CA SER A 355 18.14 -11.65 -12.64
C SER A 355 18.30 -13.02 -12.00
N LYS A 356 17.58 -14.03 -12.51
CA LYS A 356 17.50 -15.39 -11.91
C LYS A 356 18.86 -15.98 -11.59
N GLN A 357 19.78 -15.96 -12.56
CA GLN A 357 21.13 -16.53 -12.38
C GLN A 357 21.85 -15.90 -11.17
N LEU A 358 21.80 -14.59 -11.03
CA LEU A 358 22.41 -13.86 -9.93
C LEU A 358 21.88 -14.29 -8.55
N PHE A 359 20.55 -14.46 -8.45
CA PHE A 359 19.93 -14.90 -7.20
C PHE A 359 20.20 -16.38 -6.90
N ASP A 360 20.24 -17.23 -7.92
CA ASP A 360 20.60 -18.64 -7.77
C ASP A 360 22.08 -18.79 -7.35
N ASP A 361 23.00 -18.07 -7.98
CA ASP A 361 24.43 -18.08 -7.61
C ASP A 361 24.62 -17.64 -6.15
N PHE A 362 23.90 -16.60 -5.71
CA PHE A 362 23.96 -16.19 -4.31
C PHE A 362 23.44 -17.29 -3.37
N ARG A 363 22.32 -17.96 -3.71
CA ARG A 363 21.79 -19.06 -2.88
C ARG A 363 22.79 -20.20 -2.68
N PHE A 364 23.64 -20.48 -3.65
CA PHE A 364 24.69 -21.49 -3.54
C PHE A 364 25.78 -21.13 -2.52
N THR A 365 25.92 -19.85 -2.17
CA THR A 365 26.88 -19.43 -1.14
C THR A 365 26.50 -19.91 0.26
N GLY A 366 25.23 -20.20 0.52
CA GLY A 366 24.70 -20.56 1.83
C GLY A 366 24.67 -19.40 2.85
N LEU A 367 24.90 -18.18 2.40
CA LEU A 367 24.87 -16.99 3.24
C LEU A 367 23.42 -16.54 3.54
N SER A 368 23.26 -15.72 4.56
CA SER A 368 21.95 -15.12 4.88
C SER A 368 21.49 -14.15 3.79
N ASN A 369 20.19 -14.01 3.58
CA ASN A 369 19.65 -13.13 2.54
C ASN A 369 20.15 -11.67 2.67
N PHE A 370 20.33 -11.17 3.89
CA PHE A 370 20.87 -9.83 4.13
C PHE A 370 22.28 -9.65 3.53
N SER A 371 23.11 -10.71 3.54
CA SER A 371 24.44 -10.67 2.97
C SER A 371 24.47 -10.37 1.47
N PHE A 372 23.37 -10.60 0.76
CA PHE A 372 23.21 -10.21 -0.65
C PHE A 372 23.42 -8.70 -0.87
N LEU A 373 22.95 -7.88 0.07
CA LEU A 373 23.13 -6.43 0.03
C LEU A 373 24.40 -5.96 0.70
N GLU A 374 24.82 -6.63 1.80
CA GLU A 374 26.00 -6.28 2.57
C GLU A 374 27.28 -6.45 1.75
N MET A 375 27.38 -7.57 1.03
CA MET A 375 28.54 -7.87 0.16
C MET A 375 28.47 -7.20 -1.21
N ASP A 376 27.45 -6.39 -1.48
CA ASP A 376 27.22 -5.74 -2.77
C ASP A 376 27.25 -6.70 -3.97
N PHE A 377 26.71 -7.91 -3.77
CA PHE A 377 26.74 -9.04 -4.71
C PHE A 377 26.22 -8.67 -6.12
N LEU A 378 25.41 -7.64 -6.20
CA LEU A 378 24.91 -7.08 -7.47
C LEU A 378 26.00 -6.42 -8.32
N ASN A 379 27.05 -5.86 -7.69
CA ASN A 379 28.10 -5.15 -8.40
C ASN A 379 29.33 -6.03 -8.68
N ASP A 380 29.58 -7.02 -7.82
CA ASP A 380 30.73 -7.92 -7.97
C ASP A 380 30.59 -8.88 -9.18
N ASN A 381 29.36 -9.16 -9.61
CA ASN A 381 29.06 -10.00 -10.77
C ASN A 381 28.74 -9.21 -12.07
N LYS A 382 29.18 -7.95 -12.19
CA LYS A 382 29.24 -7.32 -13.51
C LYS A 382 30.28 -8.06 -14.34
N PRO A 383 29.95 -8.50 -15.59
CA PRO A 383 30.99 -8.96 -16.50
C PRO A 383 32.03 -7.85 -16.58
N ILE A 384 33.30 -8.21 -16.34
CA ILE A 384 34.43 -7.33 -16.58
C ILE A 384 34.32 -6.99 -18.06
N GLU A 385 33.96 -5.75 -18.38
CA GLU A 385 34.12 -5.25 -19.75
C GLU A 385 35.59 -5.32 -20.05
N THR A 386 36.01 -6.41 -20.72
CA THR A 386 37.36 -6.51 -21.30
C THR A 386 37.39 -5.46 -22.41
N GLY A 387 37.91 -4.29 -22.05
CA GLY A 387 38.25 -3.26 -23.01
C GLY A 387 39.31 -3.87 -23.97
N VAL A 388 38.93 -3.94 -25.24
CA VAL A 388 39.84 -4.03 -26.38
C VAL A 388 39.63 -2.79 -27.22
#